data_3df05d261c6b89f8b262fd7515a4d92c
#
_entry.id   3df05d261c6b89f8b262fd7515a4d92c
#
_cell.length_a   1.000
_cell.length_b   1.000
_cell.length_c   1.000
_cell.angle_alpha   90.00
_cell.angle_beta   90.00
_cell.angle_gamma   90.00
#
_symmetry.space_group_name_H-M   'P 1'
#
loop_
_entity.id
_entity.type
_entity.pdbx_description
1 polymer ?
#
loop_
_entity_poly.entity_id
_entity_poly.type
_entity_poly.pdbx_seq_one_letter_code
_entity_poly.pdbx_strand_id
1 'polypeptide(L)'
;MFFFSLHQTIAKLASASPGQFLWNGAFLQLSNSKVESFFADRRTYVYKGKAVDQQDHVGFDLSVVAHYPIEAGNDGKVVLAEYFGIYGNAVLIDHGAGLISLYGHMSEIGVKPGQMVKKKEVLGKSGATGLAAGDHLHFGLFLHGIPVNPTEWWDEKWIKEHVLNRFPG
;
A
#
# COMPACT_ATOMS: atom_id res chain seq x y z
N MET A 1 4.76 7.32 -18.77
CA MET A 1 3.98 8.52 -18.42
C MET A 1 2.94 8.28 -17.33
N PHE A 2 2.22 7.16 -17.31
CA PHE A 2 1.20 6.83 -16.28
C PHE A 2 1.76 6.64 -14.86
N PHE A 3 2.84 5.92 -14.67
CA PHE A 3 3.46 5.69 -13.34
C PHE A 3 3.85 6.98 -12.62
N PHE A 4 4.45 7.92 -13.36
CA PHE A 4 4.86 9.21 -12.81
C PHE A 4 3.67 10.01 -12.25
N SER A 5 2.52 9.96 -12.91
CA SER A 5 1.27 10.61 -12.46
C SER A 5 0.71 10.01 -11.15
N LEU A 6 0.79 8.67 -10.98
CA LEU A 6 0.30 8.00 -9.76
C LEU A 6 1.17 8.35 -8.55
N HIS A 7 2.49 8.31 -8.70
CA HIS A 7 3.41 8.71 -7.62
C HIS A 7 3.27 10.19 -7.25
N GLN A 8 3.03 11.08 -8.21
CA GLN A 8 2.73 12.49 -7.93
C GLN A 8 1.45 12.65 -7.10
N THR A 9 0.41 11.85 -7.38
CA THR A 9 -0.81 11.86 -6.59
C THR A 9 -0.54 11.41 -5.16
N ILE A 10 0.22 10.33 -4.96
CA ILE A 10 0.60 9.85 -3.62
C ILE A 10 1.43 10.92 -2.89
N ALA A 11 2.40 11.55 -3.55
CA ALA A 11 3.21 12.62 -2.96
C ALA A 11 2.37 13.83 -2.56
N LYS A 12 1.37 14.21 -3.37
CA LYS A 12 0.42 15.28 -3.04
C LYS A 12 -0.43 14.93 -1.82
N LEU A 13 -0.94 13.70 -1.73
CA LEU A 13 -1.68 13.23 -0.56
C LEU A 13 -0.80 13.23 0.69
N ALA A 14 0.43 12.73 0.58
CA ALA A 14 1.40 12.73 1.68
C ALA A 14 1.77 14.15 2.15
N SER A 15 1.84 15.13 1.25
CA SER A 15 2.12 16.53 1.61
C SER A 15 0.99 17.21 2.39
N ALA A 16 -0.23 16.68 2.29
CA ALA A 16 -1.41 17.14 3.04
C ALA A 16 -1.62 16.38 4.35
N SER A 17 -0.76 15.42 4.66
CA SER A 17 -0.80 14.59 5.86
C SER A 17 -0.60 15.43 7.13
N PRO A 18 -1.33 15.16 8.24
CA PRO A 18 -1.07 15.85 9.51
C PRO A 18 0.33 15.49 10.04
N GLY A 19 0.97 16.43 10.74
CA GLY A 19 2.31 16.22 11.28
C GLY A 19 2.41 15.22 12.43
N GLN A 20 1.28 14.82 13.01
CA GLN A 20 1.20 13.82 14.09
C GLN A 20 0.99 12.42 13.54
N PHE A 21 1.49 11.41 14.25
CA PHE A 21 1.19 10.01 13.95
C PHE A 21 -0.27 9.69 14.26
N LEU A 22 -0.96 9.01 13.32
CA LEU A 22 -2.32 8.48 13.52
C LEU A 22 -2.29 6.97 13.85
N TRP A 23 -1.13 6.37 13.90
CA TRP A 23 -0.87 4.94 14.05
C TRP A 23 -0.02 4.64 15.29
N ASN A 24 0.04 3.37 15.68
CA ASN A 24 0.85 2.90 16.80
C ASN A 24 1.38 1.47 16.55
N GLY A 25 2.64 1.21 16.99
CA GLY A 25 3.30 -0.08 16.83
C GLY A 25 3.52 -0.51 15.38
N ALA A 26 3.92 -1.75 15.16
CA ALA A 26 4.18 -2.26 13.82
C ALA A 26 2.92 -2.34 12.96
N PHE A 27 3.09 -2.20 11.67
CA PHE A 27 2.05 -2.49 10.68
C PHE A 27 1.81 -4.00 10.59
N LEU A 28 0.68 -4.41 10.09
CA LEU A 28 0.35 -5.81 9.85
C LEU A 28 0.54 -6.15 8.37
N GLN A 29 1.21 -7.26 8.12
CA GLN A 29 1.07 -7.97 6.86
C GLN A 29 -0.32 -8.61 6.80
N LEU A 30 -0.89 -8.73 5.59
CA LEU A 30 -2.17 -9.39 5.40
C LEU A 30 -2.14 -10.82 5.99
N SER A 31 -3.11 -11.13 6.83
CA SER A 31 -3.22 -12.43 7.50
C SER A 31 -3.32 -13.57 6.49
N ASN A 32 -2.68 -14.72 6.78
CA ASN A 32 -2.68 -15.92 5.93
C ASN A 32 -2.17 -15.72 4.50
N SER A 33 -1.47 -14.61 4.23
CA SER A 33 -0.90 -14.35 2.91
C SER A 33 0.47 -15.01 2.72
N LYS A 34 0.74 -15.39 1.47
CA LYS A 34 2.06 -15.78 1.00
C LYS A 34 2.65 -14.65 0.17
N VAL A 35 3.91 -14.33 0.39
CA VAL A 35 4.63 -13.37 -0.45
C VAL A 35 4.93 -14.01 -1.81
N GLU A 36 4.43 -13.41 -2.88
CA GLU A 36 4.68 -13.83 -4.27
C GLU A 36 5.72 -12.95 -4.95
N SER A 37 5.81 -11.65 -4.56
CA SER A 37 6.76 -10.71 -5.12
C SER A 37 7.16 -9.69 -4.07
N PHE A 38 8.45 -9.34 -4.07
CA PHE A 38 9.07 -8.49 -3.06
C PHE A 38 9.20 -7.04 -3.52
N PHE A 39 9.40 -6.15 -2.55
CA PHE A 39 9.81 -4.78 -2.80
C PHE A 39 11.14 -4.74 -3.55
N ALA A 40 11.24 -3.84 -4.53
CA ALA A 40 12.37 -3.65 -5.44
C ALA A 40 12.67 -4.83 -6.41
N ASP A 41 11.76 -5.81 -6.52
CA ASP A 41 11.84 -6.80 -7.60
C ASP A 41 11.77 -6.09 -8.96
N ARG A 42 12.79 -6.29 -9.81
CA ARG A 42 12.83 -5.70 -11.14
C ARG A 42 11.95 -6.47 -12.11
N ARG A 43 10.94 -5.79 -12.67
CA ARG A 43 9.98 -6.33 -13.61
C ARG A 43 10.25 -5.83 -15.03
N THR A 44 10.34 -6.74 -15.99
CA THR A 44 10.41 -6.43 -17.42
C THR A 44 9.04 -6.68 -18.04
N TYR A 45 8.44 -5.64 -18.58
CA TYR A 45 7.17 -5.75 -19.30
C TYR A 45 7.42 -6.09 -20.76
N VAL A 46 6.77 -7.15 -21.24
CA VAL A 46 6.93 -7.67 -22.60
C VAL A 46 5.63 -7.51 -23.36
N TYR A 47 5.66 -6.89 -24.54
CA TYR A 47 4.53 -6.78 -25.45
C TYR A 47 4.93 -7.34 -26.83
N LYS A 48 4.14 -8.31 -27.33
CA LYS A 48 4.42 -9.00 -28.62
C LYS A 48 5.87 -9.52 -28.71
N GLY A 49 6.37 -10.12 -27.63
CA GLY A 49 7.71 -10.72 -27.55
C GLY A 49 8.87 -9.71 -27.44
N LYS A 50 8.60 -8.42 -27.31
CA LYS A 50 9.62 -7.37 -27.11
C LYS A 50 9.50 -6.73 -25.74
N ALA A 51 10.62 -6.56 -25.05
CA ALA A 51 10.67 -5.76 -23.82
C ALA A 51 10.31 -4.30 -24.15
N VAL A 52 9.28 -3.76 -23.49
CA VAL A 52 8.76 -2.41 -23.73
C VAL A 52 8.98 -1.47 -22.56
N ASP A 53 9.16 -2.02 -21.34
CA ASP A 53 9.42 -1.21 -20.14
C ASP A 53 10.10 -2.07 -19.05
N GLN A 54 10.80 -1.40 -18.12
CA GLN A 54 11.33 -1.98 -16.89
C GLN A 54 10.97 -1.09 -15.72
N GLN A 55 10.43 -1.69 -14.65
CA GLN A 55 10.05 -0.99 -13.42
C GLN A 55 10.46 -1.81 -12.20
N ASP A 56 10.84 -1.14 -11.13
CA ASP A 56 11.03 -1.77 -9.84
C ASP A 56 9.68 -1.85 -9.10
N HIS A 57 9.42 -2.97 -8.46
CA HIS A 57 8.19 -3.22 -7.71
C HIS A 57 8.17 -2.38 -6.42
N VAL A 58 7.19 -1.50 -6.26
CA VAL A 58 7.14 -0.54 -5.15
C VAL A 58 6.30 -1.02 -3.97
N GLY A 59 6.21 -2.33 -3.76
CA GLY A 59 5.43 -2.95 -2.69
C GLY A 59 5.70 -4.45 -2.58
N PHE A 60 4.75 -5.14 -1.96
CA PHE A 60 4.69 -6.59 -1.88
C PHE A 60 3.41 -7.08 -2.55
N ASP A 61 3.52 -8.17 -3.33
CA ASP A 61 2.34 -8.89 -3.78
C ASP A 61 2.10 -10.06 -2.82
N LEU A 62 0.94 -10.02 -2.18
CA LEU A 62 0.53 -10.94 -1.13
C LEU A 62 -0.63 -11.80 -1.64
N SER A 63 -0.37 -13.07 -1.97
CA SER A 63 -1.39 -13.99 -2.43
C SER A 63 -2.19 -14.58 -1.27
N VAL A 64 -3.47 -14.71 -1.51
CA VAL A 64 -4.48 -15.26 -0.60
C VAL A 64 -5.51 -16.05 -1.42
N VAL A 65 -6.49 -16.65 -0.77
CA VAL A 65 -7.66 -17.19 -1.51
C VAL A 65 -8.43 -16.03 -2.15
N ALA A 66 -9.05 -16.28 -3.30
CA ALA A 66 -9.76 -15.25 -4.06
C ALA A 66 -10.82 -14.53 -3.19
N HIS A 67 -10.92 -13.20 -3.38
CA HIS A 67 -11.83 -12.32 -2.65
C HIS A 67 -11.64 -12.33 -1.12
N TYR A 68 -10.39 -12.51 -0.68
CA TYR A 68 -10.03 -12.47 0.74
C TYR A 68 -10.25 -11.08 1.34
N PRO A 69 -10.74 -10.98 2.59
CA PRO A 69 -10.87 -9.69 3.27
C PRO A 69 -9.51 -8.99 3.41
N ILE A 70 -9.43 -7.76 2.90
CA ILE A 70 -8.25 -6.91 3.05
C ILE A 70 -8.42 -6.05 4.29
N GLU A 71 -7.47 -6.19 5.23
CA GLU A 71 -7.47 -5.48 6.50
C GLU A 71 -6.49 -4.30 6.46
N ALA A 72 -6.85 -3.19 7.14
CA ALA A 72 -5.94 -2.08 7.37
C ALA A 72 -4.71 -2.52 8.18
N GLY A 73 -3.52 -2.25 7.67
CA GLY A 73 -2.27 -2.60 8.35
C GLY A 73 -2.03 -1.83 9.64
N ASN A 74 -2.60 -0.62 9.77
CA ASN A 74 -2.57 0.19 10.98
C ASN A 74 -3.69 1.25 10.96
N ASP A 75 -3.86 1.98 12.07
CA ASP A 75 -4.82 3.08 12.19
C ASP A 75 -4.49 4.21 11.19
N GLY A 76 -5.50 4.89 10.67
CA GLY A 76 -5.31 6.02 9.77
C GLY A 76 -6.59 6.55 9.18
N LYS A 77 -6.46 7.48 8.23
CA LYS A 77 -7.54 8.09 7.49
C LYS A 77 -7.51 7.67 6.03
N VAL A 78 -8.59 7.15 5.50
CA VAL A 78 -8.72 6.86 4.06
C VAL A 78 -8.65 8.18 3.28
N VAL A 79 -7.70 8.30 2.37
CA VAL A 79 -7.49 9.49 1.54
C VAL A 79 -7.81 9.27 0.07
N LEU A 80 -7.89 7.99 -0.36
CA LEU A 80 -8.35 7.59 -1.68
C LEU A 80 -9.03 6.23 -1.59
N ALA A 81 -10.14 6.04 -2.32
CA ALA A 81 -10.86 4.78 -2.41
C ALA A 81 -11.59 4.73 -3.77
N GLU A 82 -10.85 4.39 -4.84
CA GLU A 82 -11.33 4.41 -6.22
C GLU A 82 -10.41 3.61 -7.15
N TYR A 83 -10.73 3.57 -8.45
CA TYR A 83 -9.85 3.00 -9.47
C TYR A 83 -8.62 3.89 -9.67
N PHE A 84 -7.44 3.36 -9.39
CA PHE A 84 -6.17 4.09 -9.37
C PHE A 84 -5.15 3.50 -10.35
N GLY A 85 -5.41 3.63 -11.61
CA GLY A 85 -4.52 3.25 -12.71
C GLY A 85 -4.08 1.78 -12.68
N ILE A 86 -2.77 1.53 -12.68
CA ILE A 86 -2.22 0.16 -12.68
C ILE A 86 -2.59 -0.63 -11.43
N TYR A 87 -2.85 0.05 -10.30
CA TYR A 87 -3.25 -0.58 -9.03
C TYR A 87 -4.71 -1.05 -9.03
N GLY A 88 -5.49 -0.77 -10.11
CA GLY A 88 -6.89 -1.13 -10.16
C GLY A 88 -7.71 -0.41 -9.10
N ASN A 89 -8.73 -1.07 -8.56
CA ASN A 89 -9.43 -0.55 -7.39
C ASN A 89 -8.47 -0.54 -6.21
N ALA A 90 -8.26 0.65 -5.64
CA ALA A 90 -7.28 0.86 -4.58
C ALA A 90 -7.82 1.70 -3.43
N VAL A 91 -7.28 1.42 -2.25
CA VAL A 91 -7.46 2.23 -1.05
C VAL A 91 -6.09 2.77 -0.63
N LEU A 92 -6.00 4.08 -0.38
CA LEU A 92 -4.85 4.70 0.25
C LEU A 92 -5.26 5.22 1.63
N ILE A 93 -4.43 4.90 2.63
CA ILE A 93 -4.62 5.34 4.02
C ILE A 93 -3.46 6.25 4.41
N ASP A 94 -3.79 7.44 4.88
CA ASP A 94 -2.86 8.38 5.52
C ASP A 94 -2.74 8.04 7.01
N HIS A 95 -1.53 7.72 7.42
CA HIS A 95 -1.18 7.38 8.80
C HIS A 95 -0.57 8.56 9.59
N GLY A 96 -0.57 9.75 9.00
CA GLY A 96 0.10 10.92 9.57
C GLY A 96 1.60 10.99 9.25
N ALA A 97 2.19 12.15 9.47
CA ALA A 97 3.61 12.45 9.21
C ALA A 97 4.08 12.08 7.79
N GLY A 98 3.19 12.15 6.79
CA GLY A 98 3.50 11.84 5.39
C GLY A 98 3.59 10.35 5.06
N LEU A 99 3.18 9.46 5.98
CA LEU A 99 3.17 8.02 5.76
C LEU A 99 1.84 7.57 5.15
N ILE A 100 1.89 6.98 3.96
CA ILE A 100 0.73 6.48 3.21
C ILE A 100 0.88 4.98 2.96
N SER A 101 -0.14 4.17 3.26
CA SER A 101 -0.24 2.79 2.79
C SER A 101 -1.18 2.68 1.59
N LEU A 102 -0.84 1.81 0.64
CA LEU A 102 -1.60 1.51 -0.57
C LEU A 102 -2.02 0.04 -0.56
N TYR A 103 -3.30 -0.20 -0.84
CA TYR A 103 -3.92 -1.52 -1.00
C TYR A 103 -4.51 -1.58 -2.40
N GLY A 104 -3.88 -2.33 -3.30
CA GLY A 104 -4.23 -2.39 -4.73
C GLY A 104 -4.86 -3.71 -5.16
N HIS A 105 -5.33 -3.72 -6.40
CA HIS A 105 -5.95 -4.84 -7.13
C HIS A 105 -7.25 -5.37 -6.53
N MET A 106 -7.92 -4.56 -5.70
CA MET A 106 -9.14 -4.98 -4.99
C MET A 106 -10.29 -5.29 -5.96
N SER A 107 -11.09 -6.30 -5.64
CA SER A 107 -12.36 -6.59 -6.33
C SER A 107 -13.50 -5.72 -5.80
N GLU A 108 -13.45 -5.37 -4.51
CA GLU A 108 -14.47 -4.59 -3.82
C GLU A 108 -13.81 -3.62 -2.84
N ILE A 109 -14.29 -2.37 -2.81
CA ILE A 109 -13.89 -1.35 -1.84
C ILE A 109 -15.06 -1.16 -0.87
N GLY A 110 -14.81 -1.33 0.43
CA GLY A 110 -15.81 -1.22 1.50
C GLY A 110 -15.74 0.07 2.31
N VAL A 111 -14.78 0.95 2.01
CA VAL A 111 -14.53 2.21 2.73
C VAL A 111 -14.60 3.41 1.78
N LYS A 112 -14.62 4.62 2.34
CA LYS A 112 -14.73 5.87 1.56
C LYS A 112 -13.70 6.91 2.02
N PRO A 113 -13.26 7.83 1.16
CA PRO A 113 -12.39 8.92 1.53
C PRO A 113 -12.95 9.73 2.71
N GLY A 114 -12.06 10.11 3.64
CA GLY A 114 -12.40 10.80 4.87
C GLY A 114 -12.71 9.88 6.06
N GLN A 115 -12.95 8.59 5.84
CA GLN A 115 -13.21 7.63 6.91
C GLN A 115 -11.94 7.37 7.74
N MET A 116 -12.06 7.41 9.07
CA MET A 116 -11.04 6.88 9.98
C MET A 116 -11.20 5.37 10.06
N VAL A 117 -10.10 4.64 9.93
CA VAL A 117 -10.06 3.19 10.04
C VAL A 117 -9.08 2.77 11.14
N LYS A 118 -9.39 1.63 11.74
CA LYS A 118 -8.55 1.00 12.77
C LYS A 118 -7.73 -0.15 12.18
N LYS A 119 -6.60 -0.43 12.80
CA LYS A 119 -5.79 -1.62 12.52
C LYS A 119 -6.68 -2.86 12.52
N LYS A 120 -6.59 -3.70 11.48
CA LYS A 120 -7.46 -4.87 11.20
C LYS A 120 -8.87 -4.56 10.73
N GLU A 121 -9.27 -3.31 10.58
CA GLU A 121 -10.56 -2.99 9.97
C GLU A 121 -10.58 -3.42 8.50
N VAL A 122 -11.67 -4.08 8.08
CA VAL A 122 -11.80 -4.57 6.71
C VAL A 122 -12.05 -3.40 5.75
N LEU A 123 -11.18 -3.26 4.77
CA LEU A 123 -11.22 -2.22 3.73
C LEU A 123 -12.00 -2.65 2.48
N GLY A 124 -12.14 -3.96 2.27
CA GLY A 124 -12.76 -4.55 1.10
C GLY A 124 -12.25 -5.97 0.84
N LYS A 125 -12.14 -6.37 -0.42
CA LYS A 125 -11.71 -7.72 -0.81
C LYS A 125 -10.61 -7.70 -1.85
N SER A 126 -9.70 -8.70 -1.79
CA SER A 126 -8.69 -8.92 -2.82
C SER A 126 -9.32 -9.19 -4.19
N GLY A 127 -8.53 -9.03 -5.24
CA GLY A 127 -8.99 -9.23 -6.60
C GLY A 127 -7.85 -9.16 -7.62
N ALA A 128 -8.21 -8.89 -8.86
CA ALA A 128 -7.29 -8.81 -9.99
C ALA A 128 -7.59 -7.60 -10.89
N THR A 129 -8.03 -6.49 -10.30
CA THR A 129 -8.29 -5.26 -11.07
C THR A 129 -7.00 -4.52 -11.39
N GLY A 130 -6.98 -3.72 -12.44
CA GLY A 130 -5.77 -3.01 -12.89
C GLY A 130 -4.78 -3.93 -13.60
N LEU A 131 -3.48 -3.77 -13.34
CA LEU A 131 -2.41 -4.55 -13.97
C LEU A 131 -2.01 -5.72 -13.04
N ALA A 132 -2.89 -6.72 -12.92
CA ALA A 132 -2.70 -7.92 -12.12
C ALA A 132 -2.88 -9.19 -12.96
N ALA A 133 -2.05 -10.21 -12.71
CA ALA A 133 -2.13 -11.50 -13.39
C ALA A 133 -3.10 -12.48 -12.71
N GLY A 134 -3.51 -12.23 -11.49
CA GLY A 134 -4.42 -13.05 -10.69
C GLY A 134 -4.82 -12.34 -9.40
N ASP A 135 -5.69 -12.99 -8.60
CA ASP A 135 -6.18 -12.43 -7.34
C ASP A 135 -5.06 -12.35 -6.29
N HIS A 136 -4.71 -11.17 -5.87
CA HIS A 136 -3.74 -10.89 -4.80
C HIS A 136 -3.94 -9.48 -4.25
N LEU A 137 -3.31 -9.17 -3.12
CA LEU A 137 -3.15 -7.82 -2.62
C LEU A 137 -1.79 -7.27 -3.05
N HIS A 138 -1.74 -6.14 -3.74
CA HIS A 138 -0.55 -5.30 -3.80
C HIS A 138 -0.55 -4.38 -2.60
N PHE A 139 0.46 -4.51 -1.72
CA PHE A 139 0.64 -3.68 -0.54
C PHE A 139 1.89 -2.81 -0.68
N GLY A 140 1.71 -1.49 -0.68
CA GLY A 140 2.80 -0.51 -0.73
C GLY A 140 2.81 0.43 0.47
N LEU A 141 3.99 0.91 0.85
CA LEU A 141 4.18 1.99 1.80
C LEU A 141 4.98 3.12 1.17
N PHE A 142 4.58 4.36 1.46
CA PHE A 142 5.20 5.56 0.94
C PHE A 142 5.42 6.57 2.07
N LEU A 143 6.65 7.05 2.21
CA LEU A 143 6.97 8.14 3.12
C LEU A 143 7.26 9.40 2.31
N HIS A 144 6.46 10.45 2.51
CA HIS A 144 6.52 11.68 1.69
C HIS A 144 6.49 11.44 0.18
N GLY A 145 5.72 10.43 -0.26
CA GLY A 145 5.60 10.04 -1.68
C GLY A 145 6.72 9.15 -2.21
N ILE A 146 7.73 8.83 -1.40
CA ILE A 146 8.82 7.91 -1.74
C ILE A 146 8.45 6.51 -1.27
N PRO A 147 8.48 5.48 -2.14
CA PRO A 147 8.20 4.11 -1.71
C PRO A 147 9.29 3.62 -0.73
N VAL A 148 8.86 2.99 0.34
CA VAL A 148 9.74 2.40 1.38
C VAL A 148 9.47 0.91 1.53
N ASN A 149 10.47 0.16 2.00
CA ASN A 149 10.35 -1.28 2.16
C ASN A 149 9.37 -1.65 3.29
N PRO A 150 8.22 -2.30 3.02
CA PRO A 150 7.24 -2.66 4.03
C PRO A 150 7.76 -3.56 5.15
N THR A 151 8.80 -4.38 4.92
CA THR A 151 9.31 -5.32 5.94
C THR A 151 9.81 -4.62 7.18
N GLU A 152 10.39 -3.44 7.05
CA GLU A 152 10.85 -2.61 8.17
C GLU A 152 9.66 -2.17 9.05
N TRP A 153 8.54 -1.86 8.41
CA TRP A 153 7.33 -1.38 9.08
C TRP A 153 6.50 -2.51 9.71
N TRP A 154 6.75 -3.76 9.35
CA TRP A 154 6.18 -4.95 10.00
C TRP A 154 6.98 -5.41 11.22
N ASP A 155 8.20 -4.87 11.43
CA ASP A 155 9.08 -5.21 12.54
C ASP A 155 8.88 -4.24 13.71
N GLU A 156 8.31 -4.75 14.81
CA GLU A 156 8.05 -3.98 16.05
C GLU A 156 9.33 -3.37 16.64
N LYS A 157 10.44 -4.11 16.61
CA LYS A 157 11.73 -3.65 17.14
C LYS A 157 12.27 -2.51 16.29
N TRP A 158 12.23 -2.67 14.95
CA TRP A 158 12.69 -1.64 14.03
C TRP A 158 11.88 -0.34 14.20
N ILE A 159 10.55 -0.43 14.23
CA ILE A 159 9.65 0.72 14.48
C ILE A 159 10.00 1.44 15.77
N LYS A 160 10.16 0.69 16.87
CA LYS A 160 10.50 1.27 18.17
C LYS A 160 11.83 2.00 18.14
N GLU A 161 12.88 1.38 17.57
CA GLU A 161 14.24 1.91 17.59
C GLU A 161 14.45 3.06 16.60
N HIS A 162 13.83 3.01 15.42
CA HIS A 162 14.09 3.94 14.33
C HIS A 162 13.03 5.04 14.18
N VAL A 163 11.81 4.82 14.66
CA VAL A 163 10.72 5.79 14.55
C VAL A 163 10.30 6.31 15.93
N LEU A 164 9.69 5.48 16.79
CA LEU A 164 9.03 5.96 18.01
C LEU A 164 10.02 6.55 19.03
N ASN A 165 11.22 5.99 19.18
CA ASN A 165 12.23 6.54 20.07
C ASN A 165 12.89 7.84 19.53
N ARG A 166 12.75 8.12 18.23
CA ARG A 166 13.34 9.32 17.60
C ARG A 166 12.37 10.48 17.55
N PHE A 167 11.10 10.19 17.54
CA PHE A 167 9.99 11.14 17.48
C PHE A 167 9.01 10.86 18.62
N PRO A 168 9.41 11.12 19.90
CA PRO A 168 8.46 10.99 21.00
C PRO A 168 7.32 11.99 20.76
N GLY A 169 6.09 11.48 20.65
CA GLY A 169 4.86 12.23 20.42
C GLY A 169 4.51 13.18 21.58
#